data_c3ab11a305fb965a0e6e0a06faad145e
#
_entry.id   c3ab11a305fb965a0e6e0a06faad145e
#
_cell.length_a   1.000
_cell.length_b   1.000
_cell.length_c   1.000
_cell.angle_alpha   90.00
_cell.angle_beta   90.00
_cell.angle_gamma   90.00
#
_symmetry.space_group_name_H-M   'P 1'
#
loop_
_entity.id
_entity.type
_entity.pdbx_description
1 polymer ?
#
loop_
_entity_poly.entity_id
_entity_poly.type
_entity_poly.pdbx_seq_one_letter_code
_entity_poly.pdbx_strand_id
1 'polypeptide(L)'
;MPFHRNFLPALCLALAAAFTSHAAAGALAPIDMAHTFAQVRQGDNAATLLVLALSEDRVQAIDLSELSGLYSADAFDVISRFDPATLDALARGAQYAQSYPASRLLGMGPRGLAHIAAGTNYPAHGTEVGMEEAFLFPKLSQATGPRSAIAAGPGMMLDYEVEVCARFDRELRSLSDFEQARKGFFLCGDFTDRATLVRNINLRNLTSGDGFPDAKSGRDRFPAGPLLVVPRDWQAFLRELTIETWVDGRRRQQAHARDMLKDLRTIVRETLDEAGTRTWPYAGGRIPMVNRAAIGTGSAILTGTGDGVIFQQPDAALVGKLMAEKYRSGQLAVIDSYVAGEIARGIYLQPGNEVRYTSNYLGAIHTTVVPTAHAGK
;
A
#
# COMPACT_ATOMS: atom_id res chain seq x y z
N MET A 1 -37.87 -18.42 -69.56
CA MET A 1 -36.65 -17.78 -69.17
C MET A 1 -36.85 -17.21 -67.79
N PRO A 2 -36.24 -17.80 -66.73
CA PRO A 2 -36.26 -17.22 -65.34
C PRO A 2 -34.96 -16.48 -65.03
N PHE A 3 -35.13 -15.29 -64.50
CA PHE A 3 -34.05 -14.41 -64.01
C PHE A 3 -33.50 -14.94 -62.70
N HIS A 4 -32.19 -15.23 -62.62
CA HIS A 4 -31.44 -15.47 -61.40
C HIS A 4 -31.06 -14.14 -60.72
N ARG A 5 -31.56 -13.87 -59.55
CA ARG A 5 -31.10 -12.83 -58.61
C ARG A 5 -30.03 -13.37 -57.70
N ASN A 6 -28.80 -12.91 -57.88
CA ASN A 6 -27.69 -13.15 -56.95
C ASN A 6 -27.86 -12.26 -55.72
N PHE A 7 -28.02 -12.87 -54.54
CA PHE A 7 -27.89 -12.19 -53.26
C PHE A 7 -26.44 -12.32 -52.77
N LEU A 8 -25.75 -11.22 -52.65
CA LEU A 8 -24.49 -11.09 -51.91
C LEU A 8 -24.83 -10.87 -50.44
N PRO A 9 -24.24 -11.62 -49.47
CA PRO A 9 -24.35 -11.29 -48.07
C PRO A 9 -23.39 -10.14 -47.71
N ALA A 10 -23.93 -9.06 -47.17
CA ALA A 10 -23.17 -7.96 -46.60
C ALA A 10 -22.54 -8.45 -45.27
N LEU A 11 -21.22 -8.54 -45.27
CA LEU A 11 -20.41 -8.85 -44.05
C LEU A 11 -20.29 -7.59 -43.21
N CYS A 12 -21.13 -7.42 -42.19
CA CYS A 12 -20.98 -6.37 -41.17
C CYS A 12 -19.80 -6.73 -40.25
N LEU A 13 -18.64 -6.14 -40.52
CA LEU A 13 -17.54 -6.12 -39.53
C LEU A 13 -17.94 -5.15 -38.38
N ALA A 14 -18.35 -5.70 -37.25
CA ALA A 14 -18.45 -4.93 -36.00
C ALA A 14 -17.04 -4.71 -35.45
N LEU A 15 -16.49 -3.53 -35.63
CA LEU A 15 -15.31 -3.07 -34.86
C LEU A 15 -15.76 -2.89 -33.42
N ALA A 16 -15.42 -3.85 -32.55
CA ALA A 16 -15.46 -3.66 -31.11
C ALA A 16 -14.32 -2.72 -30.74
N ALA A 17 -14.61 -1.44 -30.58
CA ALA A 17 -13.69 -0.51 -29.97
C ALA A 17 -13.58 -0.91 -28.48
N ALA A 18 -12.46 -1.54 -28.12
CA ALA A 18 -12.09 -1.74 -26.74
C ALA A 18 -11.80 -0.37 -26.13
N PHE A 19 -12.79 0.21 -25.44
CA PHE A 19 -12.55 1.34 -24.55
C PHE A 19 -11.72 0.82 -23.37
N THR A 20 -10.40 0.94 -23.46
CA THR A 20 -9.53 0.89 -22.30
C THR A 20 -9.83 2.15 -21.48
N SER A 21 -10.68 2.02 -20.45
CA SER A 21 -10.85 3.08 -19.48
C SER A 21 -9.52 3.20 -18.70
N HIS A 22 -8.66 4.09 -19.15
CA HIS A 22 -7.51 4.52 -18.37
C HIS A 22 -8.09 5.27 -17.16
N ALA A 23 -8.00 4.67 -15.96
CA ALA A 23 -8.27 5.42 -14.75
C ALA A 23 -7.31 6.61 -14.75
N ALA A 24 -7.84 7.82 -14.76
CA ALA A 24 -7.07 9.05 -14.81
C ALA A 24 -6.00 9.04 -13.70
N ALA A 25 -4.80 9.55 -14.00
CA ALA A 25 -3.83 9.88 -12.97
C ALA A 25 -4.54 10.73 -11.93
N GLY A 26 -4.45 10.37 -10.64
CA GLY A 26 -5.14 11.10 -9.57
C GLY A 26 -4.82 12.60 -9.63
N ALA A 27 -5.76 13.43 -9.24
CA ALA A 27 -5.55 14.87 -9.14
C ALA A 27 -4.48 15.16 -8.06
N LEU A 28 -3.86 16.33 -8.09
CA LEU A 28 -3.09 16.81 -6.95
C LEU A 28 -4.05 17.38 -5.89
N ALA A 29 -3.67 17.25 -4.63
CA ALA A 29 -4.35 17.94 -3.55
C ALA A 29 -4.28 19.47 -3.82
N PRO A 30 -5.41 20.20 -3.64
CA PRO A 30 -5.39 21.67 -3.73
C PRO A 30 -4.33 22.27 -2.81
N ILE A 31 -3.66 23.34 -3.24
CA ILE A 31 -2.54 23.94 -2.50
C ILE A 31 -2.96 24.51 -1.15
N ASP A 32 -4.18 24.94 -1.00
CA ASP A 32 -4.78 25.38 0.26
C ASP A 32 -5.06 24.20 1.23
N MET A 33 -5.14 23.00 0.72
CA MET A 33 -5.27 21.77 1.50
C MET A 33 -3.90 21.18 1.88
N ALA A 34 -2.96 21.08 0.93
CA ALA A 34 -1.70 20.38 1.13
C ALA A 34 -0.60 20.81 0.14
N HIS A 35 0.65 20.59 0.51
CA HIS A 35 1.78 20.58 -0.43
C HIS A 35 2.06 19.12 -0.86
N THR A 36 2.26 18.93 -2.16
CA THR A 36 2.60 17.64 -2.75
C THR A 36 4.07 17.63 -3.18
N PHE A 37 4.78 16.60 -2.76
CA PHE A 37 6.20 16.42 -3.07
C PHE A 37 6.43 15.11 -3.81
N ALA A 38 7.53 15.07 -4.58
CA ALA A 38 8.04 13.87 -5.23
C ALA A 38 9.57 13.87 -5.16
N GLN A 39 10.18 12.75 -5.50
CA GLN A 39 11.64 12.66 -5.65
C GLN A 39 12.03 12.06 -7.00
N VAL A 40 13.16 12.51 -7.52
CA VAL A 40 13.84 11.93 -8.67
C VAL A 40 15.29 11.62 -8.31
N ARG A 41 15.89 10.60 -8.92
CA ARG A 41 17.27 10.23 -8.65
C ARG A 41 18.24 11.33 -9.12
N GLN A 42 19.18 11.66 -8.26
CA GLN A 42 20.27 12.61 -8.52
C GLN A 42 21.58 12.04 -7.97
N GLY A 43 22.37 11.39 -8.84
CA GLY A 43 23.57 10.64 -8.41
C GLY A 43 23.20 9.55 -7.39
N ASP A 44 23.90 9.50 -6.26
CA ASP A 44 23.64 8.59 -5.14
C ASP A 44 22.50 9.06 -4.22
N ASN A 45 22.02 10.27 -4.39
CA ASN A 45 20.92 10.89 -3.63
C ASN A 45 19.67 11.06 -4.49
N ALA A 46 18.73 11.85 -3.97
CA ALA A 46 17.52 12.26 -4.68
C ALA A 46 17.35 13.78 -4.62
N ALA A 47 16.83 14.35 -5.69
CA ALA A 47 16.27 15.70 -5.71
C ALA A 47 14.82 15.64 -5.24
N THR A 48 14.45 16.51 -4.30
CA THR A 48 13.09 16.66 -3.79
C THR A 48 12.40 17.81 -4.52
N LEU A 49 11.23 17.51 -5.07
CA LEU A 49 10.43 18.35 -5.93
C LEU A 49 9.16 18.82 -5.22
N LEU A 50 8.81 20.09 -5.32
CA LEU A 50 7.46 20.60 -5.03
C LEU A 50 6.61 20.45 -6.30
N VAL A 51 5.63 19.55 -6.26
CA VAL A 51 4.81 19.19 -7.42
C VAL A 51 3.69 20.24 -7.62
N LEU A 52 3.57 20.78 -8.84
CA LEU A 52 2.58 21.77 -9.22
C LEU A 52 1.49 21.23 -10.12
N ALA A 53 1.84 20.26 -10.99
CA ALA A 53 0.89 19.56 -11.85
C ALA A 53 1.38 18.14 -12.13
N LEU A 54 0.44 17.22 -12.30
CA LEU A 54 0.69 15.81 -12.61
C LEU A 54 -0.17 15.41 -13.80
N SER A 55 0.45 14.77 -14.77
CA SER A 55 -0.22 14.04 -15.84
C SER A 55 0.29 12.59 -15.88
N GLU A 56 -0.25 11.77 -16.75
CA GLU A 56 0.15 10.37 -16.88
C GLU A 56 1.65 10.22 -17.15
N ASP A 57 2.21 11.09 -18.00
CA ASP A 57 3.60 10.99 -18.47
C ASP A 57 4.54 11.98 -17.81
N ARG A 58 4.05 13.07 -17.25
CA ARG A 58 4.90 14.18 -16.79
C ARG A 58 4.43 14.80 -15.49
N VAL A 59 5.43 15.31 -14.75
CA VAL A 59 5.26 16.11 -13.55
C VAL A 59 5.85 17.52 -13.81
N GLN A 60 5.07 18.56 -13.52
CA GLN A 60 5.58 19.94 -13.42
C GLN A 60 5.90 20.21 -11.96
N ALA A 61 7.13 20.57 -11.67
CA ALA A 61 7.57 20.74 -10.29
C ALA A 61 8.72 21.76 -10.17
N ILE A 62 8.91 22.26 -8.98
CA ILE A 62 10.06 23.11 -8.59
C ILE A 62 11.06 22.23 -7.85
N ASP A 63 12.33 22.26 -8.23
CA ASP A 63 13.40 21.51 -7.56
C ASP A 63 13.81 22.23 -6.27
N LEU A 64 13.30 21.77 -5.13
CA LEU A 64 13.64 22.30 -3.81
C LEU A 64 15.07 21.95 -3.41
N SER A 65 15.62 20.85 -3.92
CA SER A 65 17.01 20.48 -3.67
C SER A 65 17.99 21.45 -4.33
N GLU A 66 17.70 21.87 -5.55
CA GLU A 66 18.48 22.90 -6.24
C GLU A 66 18.42 24.23 -5.48
N LEU A 67 17.22 24.65 -5.05
CA LEU A 67 17.02 25.91 -4.31
C LEU A 67 17.71 25.92 -2.94
N SER A 68 17.74 24.79 -2.24
CA SER A 68 18.36 24.69 -0.90
C SER A 68 19.82 24.26 -0.92
N GLY A 69 20.33 23.77 -2.06
CA GLY A 69 21.64 23.14 -2.16
C GLY A 69 21.74 21.78 -1.45
N LEU A 70 20.62 21.16 -1.04
CA LEU A 70 20.57 19.92 -0.29
C LEU A 70 19.90 18.81 -1.11
N TYR A 71 20.63 17.72 -1.37
CA TYR A 71 20.14 16.49 -1.99
C TYR A 71 20.13 15.37 -0.96
N SER A 72 18.99 14.78 -0.70
CA SER A 72 18.83 13.73 0.30
C SER A 72 17.92 12.64 -0.20
N ALA A 73 18.20 11.43 0.23
CA ALA A 73 17.32 10.29 -0.01
C ALA A 73 16.05 10.33 0.86
N ASP A 74 16.01 11.15 1.92
CA ASP A 74 14.82 11.47 2.67
C ASP A 74 14.29 12.86 2.26
N ALA A 75 13.06 12.88 1.71
CA ALA A 75 12.44 14.12 1.27
C ALA A 75 12.26 15.13 2.42
N PHE A 76 12.02 14.66 3.64
CA PHE A 76 11.83 15.57 4.78
C PHE A 76 13.09 16.37 5.15
N ASP A 77 14.29 15.86 4.87
CA ASP A 77 15.53 16.63 5.07
C ASP A 77 15.53 17.93 4.25
N VAL A 78 14.99 17.86 3.03
CA VAL A 78 14.88 19.03 2.13
C VAL A 78 13.65 19.86 2.46
N ILE A 79 12.49 19.21 2.64
CA ILE A 79 11.21 19.88 2.93
C ILE A 79 11.32 20.75 4.20
N SER A 80 12.05 20.28 5.21
CA SER A 80 12.22 20.99 6.48
C SER A 80 13.00 22.31 6.35
N ARG A 81 13.68 22.55 5.21
CA ARG A 81 14.36 23.83 4.92
C ARG A 81 13.41 24.95 4.52
N PHE A 82 12.15 24.60 4.25
CA PHE A 82 11.15 25.55 3.77
C PHE A 82 9.97 25.62 4.75
N ASP A 83 9.61 26.83 5.14
CA ASP A 83 8.36 27.05 5.86
C ASP A 83 7.14 26.99 4.90
N PRO A 84 5.92 26.81 5.41
CA PRO A 84 4.73 26.69 4.57
C PRO A 84 4.46 27.92 3.70
N ALA A 85 4.77 29.14 4.17
CA ALA A 85 4.53 30.36 3.42
C ALA A 85 5.48 30.47 2.22
N THR A 86 6.74 30.06 2.39
CA THR A 86 7.71 29.96 1.30
C THR A 86 7.27 28.94 0.25
N LEU A 87 6.80 27.76 0.67
CA LEU A 87 6.26 26.75 -0.26
C LEU A 87 5.04 27.27 -1.03
N ASP A 88 4.16 28.01 -0.36
CA ASP A 88 3.01 28.67 -0.99
C ASP A 88 3.43 29.70 -2.04
N ALA A 89 4.41 30.52 -1.73
CA ALA A 89 4.91 31.54 -2.65
C ALA A 89 5.56 30.90 -3.90
N LEU A 90 6.37 29.84 -3.69
CA LEU A 90 6.97 29.07 -4.77
C LEU A 90 5.88 28.45 -5.67
N ALA A 91 4.89 27.78 -5.08
CA ALA A 91 3.84 27.10 -5.84
C ALA A 91 2.97 28.06 -6.66
N ARG A 92 2.69 29.28 -6.15
CA ARG A 92 1.93 30.30 -6.88
C ARG A 92 2.78 30.99 -7.96
N GLY A 93 4.08 31.13 -7.73
CA GLY A 93 5.00 31.82 -8.65
C GLY A 93 5.27 31.01 -9.92
N ALA A 94 5.34 29.70 -9.83
CA ALA A 94 5.61 28.74 -10.91
C ALA A 94 6.79 29.05 -11.85
N GLN A 95 7.51 30.16 -11.62
CA GLN A 95 8.58 30.66 -12.51
C GLN A 95 9.82 29.74 -12.56
N TYR A 96 9.97 28.85 -11.57
CA TYR A 96 11.06 27.88 -11.49
C TYR A 96 10.57 26.46 -11.84
N ALA A 97 9.35 26.32 -12.37
CA ALA A 97 8.79 25.03 -12.70
C ALA A 97 9.54 24.36 -13.85
N GLN A 98 9.92 23.12 -13.64
CA GLN A 98 10.53 22.24 -14.62
C GLN A 98 9.65 21.03 -14.85
N SER A 99 9.85 20.37 -16.01
CA SER A 99 9.05 19.19 -16.38
C SER A 99 9.90 17.94 -16.29
N TYR A 100 9.43 16.95 -15.50
CA TYR A 100 10.08 15.66 -15.29
C TYR A 100 9.22 14.53 -15.88
N PRO A 101 9.81 13.48 -16.47
CA PRO A 101 9.05 12.28 -16.82
C PRO A 101 8.50 11.60 -15.55
N ALA A 102 7.20 11.29 -15.52
CA ALA A 102 6.58 10.61 -14.39
C ALA A 102 7.21 9.22 -14.11
N SER A 103 7.78 8.58 -15.14
CA SER A 103 8.50 7.31 -15.02
C SER A 103 9.80 7.39 -14.20
N ARG A 104 10.34 8.60 -13.98
CA ARG A 104 11.57 8.83 -13.18
C ARG A 104 11.29 9.06 -11.70
N LEU A 105 10.03 9.19 -11.30
CA LEU A 105 9.67 9.40 -9.90
C LEU A 105 10.03 8.18 -9.06
N LEU A 106 10.59 8.45 -7.90
CA LEU A 106 10.93 7.45 -6.88
C LEU A 106 9.73 7.20 -5.96
N GLY A 107 9.75 6.07 -5.26
CA GLY A 107 8.79 5.82 -4.18
C GLY A 107 9.08 6.71 -2.98
N MET A 108 8.03 7.25 -2.37
CA MET A 108 8.13 8.18 -1.22
C MET A 108 8.09 7.47 0.13
N GLY A 109 8.13 6.14 0.15
CA GLY A 109 8.26 5.35 1.38
C GLY A 109 9.57 5.61 2.11
N PRO A 110 9.61 5.40 3.45
CA PRO A 110 10.82 5.56 4.23
C PRO A 110 11.86 4.46 3.91
N ARG A 111 13.11 4.69 4.30
CA ARG A 111 14.23 3.79 3.98
C ARG A 111 14.47 2.69 5.02
N GLY A 112 13.82 2.73 6.16
CA GLY A 112 13.95 1.69 7.18
C GLY A 112 13.22 0.41 6.78
N LEU A 113 13.45 -0.63 7.57
CA LEU A 113 12.83 -1.95 7.37
C LEU A 113 11.62 -2.16 8.28
N ALA A 114 11.62 -1.51 9.45
CA ALA A 114 10.60 -1.74 10.47
C ALA A 114 9.50 -0.67 10.38
N HIS A 115 8.27 -1.12 10.22
CA HIS A 115 7.07 -0.31 10.07
C HIS A 115 5.99 -0.80 11.03
N ILE A 116 5.01 0.05 11.30
CA ILE A 116 3.81 -0.26 12.06
C ILE A 116 2.69 -0.51 11.06
N ALA A 117 1.94 -1.59 11.21
CA ALA A 117 0.79 -1.88 10.38
C ALA A 117 -0.47 -2.11 11.22
N ALA A 118 -1.60 -1.63 10.73
CA ALA A 118 -2.91 -1.84 11.33
C ALA A 118 -3.69 -2.92 10.56
N GLY A 119 -4.09 -3.99 11.24
CA GLY A 119 -4.99 -5.01 10.70
C GLY A 119 -6.44 -4.64 10.97
N THR A 120 -7.33 -4.99 10.03
CA THR A 120 -8.80 -4.81 10.12
C THR A 120 -9.27 -3.41 10.56
N ASN A 121 -8.53 -2.38 10.15
CA ASN A 121 -8.81 -0.99 10.54
C ASN A 121 -9.95 -0.35 9.74
N TYR A 122 -10.62 -1.11 8.87
CA TYR A 122 -11.83 -0.70 8.14
C TYR A 122 -12.95 -1.71 8.44
N PRO A 123 -14.14 -1.26 8.91
CA PRO A 123 -15.21 -2.16 9.33
C PRO A 123 -15.64 -3.17 8.27
N ALA A 124 -15.75 -2.74 7.01
CA ALA A 124 -16.13 -3.62 5.91
C ALA A 124 -15.12 -4.74 5.69
N HIS A 125 -13.81 -4.43 5.75
CA HIS A 125 -12.75 -5.43 5.68
C HIS A 125 -12.75 -6.35 6.91
N GLY A 126 -12.96 -5.81 8.11
CA GLY A 126 -13.09 -6.62 9.32
C GLY A 126 -14.20 -7.67 9.21
N THR A 127 -15.37 -7.27 8.72
CA THR A 127 -16.49 -8.17 8.45
C THR A 127 -16.13 -9.22 7.38
N GLU A 128 -15.46 -8.82 6.30
CA GLU A 128 -15.04 -9.70 5.20
C GLU A 128 -14.14 -10.85 5.66
N VAL A 129 -13.21 -10.57 6.58
CA VAL A 129 -12.22 -11.55 7.08
C VAL A 129 -12.59 -12.13 8.45
N GLY A 130 -13.72 -11.76 9.03
CA GLY A 130 -14.21 -12.27 10.32
C GLY A 130 -13.45 -11.78 11.54
N MET A 131 -12.90 -10.57 11.48
CA MET A 131 -12.17 -9.91 12.58
C MET A 131 -12.60 -8.45 12.68
N GLU A 132 -13.53 -8.15 13.59
CA GLU A 132 -14.14 -6.81 13.67
C GLU A 132 -13.30 -5.78 14.45
N GLU A 133 -12.31 -6.21 15.24
CA GLU A 133 -11.45 -5.34 16.03
C GLU A 133 -10.17 -4.99 15.27
N ALA A 134 -9.84 -3.70 15.22
CA ALA A 134 -8.57 -3.24 14.69
C ALA A 134 -7.42 -3.51 15.67
N PHE A 135 -6.32 -4.04 15.17
CA PHE A 135 -5.12 -4.37 15.94
C PHE A 135 -3.86 -3.88 15.22
N LEU A 136 -2.73 -3.85 15.94
CA LEU A 136 -1.44 -3.43 15.39
C LEU A 136 -0.44 -4.59 15.37
N PHE A 137 0.46 -4.57 14.38
CA PHE A 137 1.55 -5.53 14.25
C PHE A 137 2.77 -4.90 13.53
N PRO A 138 4.00 -5.39 13.78
CA PRO A 138 5.18 -4.93 13.07
C PRO A 138 5.25 -5.55 11.66
N LYS A 139 5.64 -4.74 10.67
CA LYS A 139 5.94 -5.16 9.30
C LYS A 139 7.40 -4.87 8.99
N LEU A 140 8.13 -5.87 8.48
CA LEU A 140 9.54 -5.75 8.12
C LEU A 140 9.70 -5.90 6.60
N SER A 141 9.73 -4.79 5.91
CA SER A 141 9.89 -4.72 4.45
C SER A 141 10.55 -3.43 4.06
N GLN A 142 11.47 -3.46 3.12
CA GLN A 142 11.93 -2.23 2.50
C GLN A 142 10.88 -1.73 1.51
N ALA A 143 10.59 -0.42 1.54
CA ALA A 143 9.72 0.19 0.55
C ALA A 143 10.34 0.06 -0.85
N THR A 144 9.55 -0.38 -1.82
CA THR A 144 9.90 -0.39 -3.25
C THR A 144 9.30 0.81 -3.98
N GLY A 145 9.65 1.02 -5.24
CA GLY A 145 9.17 2.16 -6.02
C GLY A 145 7.73 2.00 -6.53
N PRO A 146 7.19 3.06 -7.13
CA PRO A 146 5.82 3.07 -7.65
C PRO A 146 5.63 2.18 -8.89
N ARG A 147 6.71 1.71 -9.48
CA ARG A 147 6.75 0.67 -10.51
C ARG A 147 7.64 -0.44 -9.99
N SER A 148 7.03 -1.58 -9.63
CA SER A 148 7.71 -2.67 -8.94
C SER A 148 7.24 -4.03 -9.45
N ALA A 149 7.90 -5.07 -9.00
CA ALA A 149 7.45 -6.44 -9.19
C ALA A 149 7.36 -7.15 -7.85
N ILE A 150 6.43 -8.10 -7.74
CA ILE A 150 6.33 -9.00 -6.60
C ILE A 150 6.34 -10.45 -7.08
N ALA A 151 7.09 -11.31 -6.39
CA ALA A 151 7.16 -12.72 -6.74
C ALA A 151 5.97 -13.51 -6.17
N ALA A 152 5.35 -14.32 -7.02
CA ALA A 152 4.40 -15.35 -6.63
C ALA A 152 4.89 -16.72 -7.12
N GLY A 153 4.71 -17.75 -6.30
CA GLY A 153 5.17 -19.10 -6.60
C GLY A 153 4.29 -20.18 -6.03
N PRO A 154 4.63 -21.45 -6.31
CA PRO A 154 3.86 -22.58 -5.81
C PRO A 154 3.72 -22.56 -4.29
N GLY A 155 2.53 -22.84 -3.80
CA GLY A 155 2.23 -22.86 -2.36
C GLY A 155 1.93 -21.51 -1.73
N MET A 156 1.99 -20.40 -2.48
CA MET A 156 1.60 -19.07 -2.03
C MET A 156 0.14 -18.77 -2.35
N MET A 157 -0.50 -18.03 -1.45
CA MET A 157 -1.81 -17.40 -1.64
C MET A 157 -1.58 -15.89 -1.59
N LEU A 158 -0.93 -15.34 -2.65
CA LEU A 158 -0.57 -13.92 -2.70
C LEU A 158 -1.81 -13.06 -2.90
N ASP A 159 -2.03 -12.13 -1.97
CA ASP A 159 -3.15 -11.21 -1.95
C ASP A 159 -2.65 -9.75 -1.94
N TYR A 160 -3.49 -8.83 -2.38
CA TYR A 160 -3.24 -7.40 -2.46
C TYR A 160 -3.98 -6.64 -1.36
N GLU A 161 -3.39 -5.55 -0.89
CA GLU A 161 -4.05 -4.59 0.00
C GLU A 161 -3.53 -3.19 -0.35
N VAL A 162 -4.43 -2.27 -0.74
CA VAL A 162 -4.11 -0.86 -0.90
C VAL A 162 -4.29 -0.14 0.42
N GLU A 163 -3.34 0.73 0.77
CA GLU A 163 -3.38 1.47 2.03
C GLU A 163 -2.94 2.93 1.88
N VAL A 164 -3.39 3.75 2.82
CA VAL A 164 -2.75 5.04 3.11
C VAL A 164 -1.61 4.79 4.06
N CYS A 165 -0.42 5.26 3.71
CA CYS A 165 0.73 5.22 4.59
C CYS A 165 1.08 6.62 5.10
N ALA A 166 1.54 6.71 6.36
CA ALA A 166 2.03 7.94 6.96
C ALA A 166 3.48 7.81 7.40
N ARG A 167 4.24 8.92 7.28
CA ARG A 167 5.61 9.07 7.82
C ARG A 167 5.80 10.47 8.40
N PHE A 168 6.86 10.67 9.17
CA PHE A 168 7.08 11.89 9.95
C PHE A 168 8.46 12.51 9.67
N ASP A 169 8.55 13.83 9.82
CA ASP A 169 9.79 14.58 9.66
C ASP A 169 10.74 14.46 10.86
N ARG A 170 10.30 13.80 11.91
CA ARG A 170 11.07 13.60 13.16
C ARG A 170 10.72 12.28 13.82
N GLU A 171 11.58 11.82 14.73
CA GLU A 171 11.30 10.70 15.61
C GLU A 171 10.18 11.07 16.60
N LEU A 172 9.26 10.13 16.85
CA LEU A 172 8.17 10.30 17.81
C LEU A 172 8.43 9.42 19.04
N ARG A 173 8.57 10.05 20.19
CA ARG A 173 8.68 9.41 21.51
C ARG A 173 7.46 9.66 22.39
N SER A 174 6.61 10.58 21.99
CA SER A 174 5.42 11.02 22.71
C SER A 174 4.35 11.51 21.74
N LEU A 175 3.11 11.65 22.24
CA LEU A 175 2.06 12.33 21.48
C LEU A 175 2.37 13.81 21.25
N SER A 176 3.15 14.45 22.12
CA SER A 176 3.61 15.83 21.89
C SER A 176 4.51 15.93 20.65
N ASP A 177 5.41 14.94 20.45
CA ASP A 177 6.22 14.88 19.22
C ASP A 177 5.34 14.66 18.00
N PHE A 178 4.32 13.80 18.09
CA PHE A 178 3.35 13.60 17.03
C PHE A 178 2.61 14.89 16.67
N GLU A 179 2.11 15.65 17.65
CA GLU A 179 1.40 16.90 17.35
C GLU A 179 2.30 17.90 16.60
N GLN A 180 3.57 17.98 16.99
CA GLN A 180 4.55 18.90 16.39
C GLN A 180 5.13 18.42 15.05
N ALA A 181 5.10 17.11 14.77
CA ALA A 181 5.66 16.55 13.55
C ALA A 181 4.88 16.98 12.30
N ARG A 182 5.57 17.21 11.20
CA ARG A 182 4.96 17.21 9.87
C ARG A 182 4.59 15.77 9.53
N LYS A 183 3.34 15.58 9.12
CA LYS A 183 2.80 14.28 8.69
C LYS A 183 2.78 14.26 7.18
N GLY A 184 3.49 13.32 6.57
CA GLY A 184 3.46 13.10 5.13
C GLY A 184 2.72 11.80 4.82
N PHE A 185 1.78 11.86 3.89
CA PHE A 185 0.98 10.73 3.46
C PHE A 185 1.38 10.30 2.05
N PHE A 186 1.43 8.99 1.83
CA PHE A 186 1.71 8.40 0.53
C PHE A 186 0.88 7.16 0.32
N LEU A 187 0.63 6.80 -0.94
CA LEU A 187 -0.03 5.54 -1.28
C LEU A 187 0.93 4.40 -1.05
N CYS A 188 0.45 3.28 -0.53
CA CYS A 188 1.27 2.09 -0.35
C CYS A 188 0.47 0.81 -0.59
N GLY A 189 1.19 -0.30 -0.78
CA GLY A 189 0.61 -1.63 -0.82
C GLY A 189 1.14 -2.49 0.32
N ASP A 190 0.31 -3.38 0.84
CA ASP A 190 0.66 -4.38 1.84
C ASP A 190 0.37 -5.79 1.31
N PHE A 191 1.23 -6.28 0.41
CA PHE A 191 1.08 -7.63 -0.14
C PHE A 191 1.22 -8.69 0.94
N THR A 192 0.27 -9.63 0.94
CA THR A 192 0.14 -10.66 1.97
C THR A 192 0.19 -12.06 1.36
N ASP A 193 1.00 -12.94 1.90
CA ASP A 193 0.88 -14.39 1.64
C ASP A 193 -0.09 -15.00 2.66
N ARG A 194 -1.34 -15.20 2.23
CA ARG A 194 -2.39 -15.75 3.08
C ARG A 194 -2.12 -17.20 3.50
N ALA A 195 -1.37 -17.98 2.70
CA ALA A 195 -0.97 -19.33 3.10
C ALA A 195 -0.05 -19.30 4.33
N THR A 196 0.92 -18.37 4.34
CA THR A 196 1.77 -18.14 5.52
C THR A 196 0.95 -17.61 6.70
N LEU A 197 0.00 -16.70 6.47
CA LEU A 197 -0.86 -16.17 7.54
C LEU A 197 -1.66 -17.28 8.21
N VAL A 198 -2.39 -18.09 7.45
CA VAL A 198 -3.24 -19.16 7.98
C VAL A 198 -2.44 -20.19 8.78
N ARG A 199 -1.18 -20.46 8.41
CA ARG A 199 -0.29 -21.38 9.15
C ARG A 199 0.21 -20.82 10.48
N ASN A 200 0.34 -19.49 10.59
CA ASN A 200 1.00 -18.83 11.73
C ASN A 200 0.06 -17.99 12.60
N ILE A 201 -1.19 -17.77 12.17
CA ILE A 201 -2.15 -16.98 12.94
C ILE A 201 -2.52 -17.65 14.26
N ASN A 202 -2.69 -16.86 15.30
CA ASN A 202 -3.14 -17.34 16.60
C ASN A 202 -4.67 -17.55 16.59
N LEU A 203 -5.12 -18.79 16.35
CA LEU A 203 -6.54 -19.14 16.29
C LEU A 203 -7.31 -18.91 17.62
N ARG A 204 -6.62 -18.71 18.76
CA ARG A 204 -7.25 -18.41 20.04
C ARG A 204 -7.44 -16.92 20.28
N ASN A 205 -6.67 -16.09 19.57
CA ASN A 205 -6.72 -14.64 19.64
C ASN A 205 -6.30 -14.07 18.28
N LEU A 206 -7.25 -13.95 17.36
CA LEU A 206 -7.00 -13.50 16.00
C LEU A 206 -6.45 -12.07 15.93
N THR A 207 -6.82 -11.21 16.88
CA THR A 207 -6.38 -9.81 16.98
C THR A 207 -5.05 -9.66 17.74
N SER A 208 -4.39 -10.79 18.09
CA SER A 208 -3.02 -10.74 18.64
C SER A 208 -2.00 -10.20 17.64
N GLY A 209 -2.30 -10.23 16.33
CA GLY A 209 -1.36 -9.89 15.27
C GLY A 209 -0.29 -10.96 15.02
N ASP A 210 -0.31 -12.10 15.73
CA ASP A 210 0.60 -13.21 15.48
C ASP A 210 0.39 -13.77 14.06
N GLY A 211 1.48 -14.10 13.37
CA GLY A 211 1.46 -14.59 11.99
C GLY A 211 1.45 -13.49 10.92
N PHE A 212 0.99 -12.27 11.26
CA PHE A 212 1.00 -11.14 10.33
C PHE A 212 2.41 -10.69 9.95
N PRO A 213 3.37 -10.57 10.89
CA PRO A 213 4.74 -10.23 10.51
C PRO A 213 5.34 -11.21 9.49
N ASP A 214 5.14 -12.53 9.64
CA ASP A 214 5.65 -13.52 8.68
C ASP A 214 4.92 -13.44 7.32
N ALA A 215 3.61 -13.21 7.32
CA ALA A 215 2.79 -13.18 6.11
C ALA A 215 2.96 -11.91 5.28
N LYS A 216 3.23 -10.77 5.92
CA LYS A 216 3.25 -9.43 5.32
C LYS A 216 4.64 -8.81 5.19
N SER A 217 5.67 -9.41 5.83
CA SER A 217 7.05 -8.95 5.71
C SER A 217 7.80 -9.63 4.56
N GLY A 218 8.95 -9.05 4.21
CA GLY A 218 9.85 -9.61 3.22
C GLY A 218 10.02 -8.73 1.98
N ARG A 219 10.71 -9.30 0.99
CA ARG A 219 11.09 -8.57 -0.22
C ARG A 219 9.85 -8.23 -1.05
N ASP A 220 9.84 -6.99 -1.58
CA ASP A 220 8.88 -6.48 -2.56
C ASP A 220 7.41 -6.44 -2.09
N ARG A 221 7.15 -6.63 -0.78
CA ARG A 221 5.79 -6.63 -0.22
C ARG A 221 5.28 -5.26 0.23
N PHE A 222 6.08 -4.19 0.01
CA PHE A 222 5.76 -2.83 0.42
C PHE A 222 6.03 -1.82 -0.70
N PRO A 223 5.26 -1.85 -1.81
CA PRO A 223 5.37 -0.81 -2.82
C PRO A 223 4.87 0.53 -2.29
N ALA A 224 5.59 1.61 -2.62
CA ALA A 224 5.31 2.98 -2.19
C ALA A 224 5.07 3.89 -3.40
N GLY A 225 4.03 4.71 -3.34
CA GLY A 225 3.64 5.66 -4.36
C GLY A 225 4.66 6.79 -4.56
N PRO A 226 4.54 7.52 -5.68
CA PRO A 226 5.51 8.53 -6.08
C PRO A 226 5.31 9.89 -5.43
N LEU A 227 4.21 10.09 -4.71
CA LEU A 227 3.86 11.36 -4.10
C LEU A 227 3.88 11.27 -2.58
N LEU A 228 4.46 12.30 -1.93
CA LEU A 228 4.34 12.55 -0.49
C LEU A 228 3.52 13.84 -0.32
N VAL A 229 2.35 13.72 0.28
CA VAL A 229 1.44 14.84 0.53
C VAL A 229 1.53 15.25 1.98
N VAL A 230 1.88 16.52 2.22
CA VAL A 230 1.98 17.11 3.57
C VAL A 230 0.82 18.10 3.74
N PRO A 231 -0.28 17.69 4.38
CA PRO A 231 -1.47 18.53 4.54
C PRO A 231 -1.29 19.57 5.65
N ARG A 232 -2.07 20.64 5.57
CA ARG A 232 -2.18 21.66 6.63
C ARG A 232 -2.99 21.14 7.82
N ASP A 233 -4.08 20.44 7.52
CA ASP A 233 -4.91 19.68 8.48
C ASP A 233 -4.96 18.23 8.01
N TRP A 234 -4.24 17.37 8.70
CA TRP A 234 -4.14 15.95 8.32
C TRP A 234 -5.47 15.20 8.49
N GLN A 235 -6.31 15.60 9.46
CA GLN A 235 -7.60 14.96 9.68
C GLN A 235 -8.60 15.33 8.58
N ALA A 236 -8.65 16.62 8.21
CA ALA A 236 -9.45 17.08 7.07
C ALA A 236 -9.01 16.40 5.77
N PHE A 237 -7.70 16.29 5.54
CA PHE A 237 -7.14 15.63 4.37
C PHE A 237 -7.54 14.14 4.28
N LEU A 238 -7.41 13.38 5.37
CA LEU A 238 -7.79 11.97 5.39
C LEU A 238 -9.30 11.76 5.13
N ARG A 239 -10.16 12.69 5.55
CA ARG A 239 -11.61 12.58 5.24
C ARG A 239 -11.92 12.62 3.74
N GLU A 240 -11.08 13.28 2.96
CA GLU A 240 -11.24 13.41 1.50
C GLU A 240 -10.52 12.31 0.70
N LEU A 241 -9.66 11.51 1.35
CA LEU A 241 -8.89 10.48 0.65
C LEU A 241 -9.74 9.27 0.28
N THR A 242 -9.57 8.87 -0.98
CA THR A 242 -10.05 7.59 -1.51
C THR A 242 -8.89 6.79 -2.06
N ILE A 243 -8.93 5.47 -1.86
CA ILE A 243 -7.95 4.52 -2.36
C ILE A 243 -8.65 3.37 -3.09
N GLU A 244 -8.03 2.87 -4.15
CA GLU A 244 -8.58 1.79 -4.98
C GLU A 244 -7.50 0.79 -5.37
N THR A 245 -7.90 -0.49 -5.48
CA THR A 245 -7.12 -1.55 -6.13
C THR A 245 -7.76 -1.97 -7.44
N TRP A 246 -6.94 -2.11 -8.46
CA TRP A 246 -7.31 -2.66 -9.76
C TRP A 246 -6.40 -3.85 -10.07
N VAL A 247 -6.98 -4.97 -10.49
CA VAL A 247 -6.24 -6.16 -10.94
C VAL A 247 -6.69 -6.47 -12.37
N ASP A 248 -5.74 -6.51 -13.29
CA ASP A 248 -5.97 -6.75 -14.72
C ASP A 248 -7.09 -5.85 -15.29
N GLY A 249 -7.08 -4.56 -14.91
CA GLY A 249 -8.05 -3.56 -15.32
C GLY A 249 -9.42 -3.63 -14.65
N ARG A 250 -9.62 -4.52 -13.67
CA ARG A 250 -10.87 -4.65 -12.92
C ARG A 250 -10.68 -4.10 -11.50
N ARG A 251 -11.55 -3.17 -11.09
CA ARG A 251 -11.55 -2.66 -9.71
C ARG A 251 -11.94 -3.77 -8.73
N ARG A 252 -11.12 -3.93 -7.70
CA ARG A 252 -11.29 -4.91 -6.63
C ARG A 252 -11.62 -4.28 -5.29
N GLN A 253 -10.92 -3.20 -4.93
CA GLN A 253 -11.14 -2.46 -3.68
C GLN A 253 -11.49 -1.01 -3.98
N GLN A 254 -12.31 -0.41 -3.11
CA GLN A 254 -12.51 1.03 -3.03
C GLN A 254 -12.85 1.37 -1.57
N ALA A 255 -12.04 2.22 -0.94
CA ALA A 255 -12.23 2.63 0.43
C ALA A 255 -11.99 4.12 0.64
N HIS A 256 -12.59 4.67 1.68
CA HIS A 256 -12.38 6.05 2.11
C HIS A 256 -11.60 6.06 3.41
N ALA A 257 -10.52 6.84 3.50
CA ALA A 257 -9.69 6.87 4.71
C ALA A 257 -10.45 7.37 5.96
N ARG A 258 -11.57 8.08 5.78
CA ARG A 258 -12.46 8.47 6.89
C ARG A 258 -13.15 7.30 7.59
N ASP A 259 -13.19 6.12 6.98
CA ASP A 259 -13.88 4.94 7.51
C ASP A 259 -12.98 4.12 8.46
N MET A 260 -11.73 4.56 8.70
CA MET A 260 -10.81 3.93 9.63
C MET A 260 -11.34 3.93 11.06
N LEU A 261 -11.25 2.79 11.76
CA LEU A 261 -11.62 2.62 13.18
C LEU A 261 -10.62 3.33 14.11
N LYS A 262 -9.31 3.17 13.82
CA LYS A 262 -8.23 3.85 14.52
C LYS A 262 -7.66 4.93 13.60
N ASP A 263 -7.73 6.18 14.03
CA ASP A 263 -7.04 7.26 13.36
C ASP A 263 -5.52 7.20 13.59
N LEU A 264 -4.77 8.01 12.85
CA LEU A 264 -3.31 8.04 12.93
C LEU A 264 -2.80 8.34 14.35
N ARG A 265 -3.47 9.23 15.08
CA ARG A 265 -3.12 9.60 16.47
C ARG A 265 -3.29 8.42 17.42
N THR A 266 -4.37 7.66 17.25
CA THR A 266 -4.65 6.45 18.04
C THR A 266 -3.60 5.38 17.78
N ILE A 267 -3.23 5.14 16.50
CA ILE A 267 -2.18 4.17 16.13
C ILE A 267 -0.84 4.58 16.76
N VAL A 268 -0.45 5.85 16.69
CA VAL A 268 0.79 6.35 17.31
C VAL A 268 0.76 6.14 18.82
N ARG A 269 -0.35 6.50 19.49
CA ARG A 269 -0.50 6.33 20.95
C ARG A 269 -0.33 4.86 21.35
N GLU A 270 -1.08 3.95 20.74
CA GLU A 270 -1.03 2.52 21.06
C GLU A 270 0.37 1.94 20.77
N THR A 271 1.00 2.35 19.68
CA THR A 271 2.38 1.93 19.36
C THR A 271 3.37 2.34 20.45
N LEU A 272 3.28 3.57 20.95
CA LEU A 272 4.18 4.07 22.01
C LEU A 272 3.86 3.45 23.37
N ASP A 273 2.59 3.24 23.69
CA ASP A 273 2.14 2.60 24.95
C ASP A 273 2.56 1.13 25.02
N GLU A 274 2.57 0.39 23.91
CA GLU A 274 3.01 -1.00 23.82
C GLU A 274 4.54 -1.15 23.67
N ALA A 275 5.26 -0.07 23.46
CA ALA A 275 6.70 -0.10 23.21
C ALA A 275 7.48 -0.72 24.37
N GLY A 276 8.27 -1.76 24.06
CA GLY A 276 9.06 -2.49 25.05
C GLY A 276 8.28 -3.51 25.90
N THR A 277 6.94 -3.59 25.77
CA THR A 277 6.12 -4.53 26.54
C THR A 277 5.62 -5.71 25.70
N ARG A 278 5.37 -5.51 24.43
CA ARG A 278 4.83 -6.50 23.53
C ARG A 278 5.80 -6.87 22.41
N THR A 279 5.82 -8.14 22.06
CA THR A 279 6.60 -8.67 20.93
C THR A 279 5.77 -9.66 20.13
N TRP A 280 6.09 -9.81 18.85
CA TRP A 280 5.41 -10.71 17.90
C TRP A 280 6.34 -11.80 17.41
N PRO A 281 5.85 -13.02 17.17
CA PRO A 281 6.60 -14.05 16.45
C PRO A 281 6.98 -13.55 15.04
N TYR A 282 8.24 -13.81 14.64
CA TYR A 282 8.72 -13.54 13.29
C TYR A 282 9.98 -14.36 13.00
N ALA A 283 9.99 -15.10 11.89
CA ALA A 283 11.14 -15.89 11.40
C ALA A 283 11.79 -16.77 12.49
N GLY A 284 10.98 -17.40 13.33
CA GLY A 284 11.42 -18.27 14.41
C GLY A 284 11.92 -17.53 15.68
N GLY A 285 11.95 -16.22 15.68
CA GLY A 285 12.26 -15.35 16.83
C GLY A 285 11.09 -14.50 17.28
N ARG A 286 11.37 -13.41 17.98
CA ARG A 286 10.39 -12.42 18.41
C ARG A 286 10.91 -11.01 18.14
N ILE A 287 10.04 -10.12 17.71
CA ILE A 287 10.36 -8.72 17.39
C ILE A 287 9.42 -7.76 18.12
N PRO A 288 9.89 -6.58 18.54
CA PRO A 288 9.04 -5.50 19.05
C PRO A 288 8.34 -4.77 17.90
N MET A 289 7.32 -3.96 18.23
CA MET A 289 6.68 -3.05 17.28
C MET A 289 7.65 -1.98 16.77
N VAL A 290 8.34 -1.36 17.69
CA VAL A 290 9.34 -0.31 17.45
C VAL A 290 10.58 -0.52 18.29
N ASN A 291 11.72 -0.07 17.79
CA ASN A 291 12.97 -0.09 18.51
C ASN A 291 13.09 1.15 19.42
N ARG A 292 13.69 0.99 20.60
CA ARG A 292 13.99 2.09 21.53
C ARG A 292 12.78 2.93 21.97
N ALA A 293 11.59 2.34 22.00
CA ALA A 293 10.33 3.00 22.37
C ALA A 293 10.07 4.29 21.58
N ALA A 294 10.37 4.28 20.27
CA ALA A 294 10.21 5.44 19.39
C ALA A 294 9.83 5.01 17.97
N ILE A 295 9.00 5.79 17.32
CA ILE A 295 8.72 5.69 15.89
C ILE A 295 9.75 6.55 15.16
N GLY A 296 10.72 5.92 14.52
CA GLY A 296 11.81 6.63 13.83
C GLY A 296 11.37 7.19 12.47
N THR A 297 12.12 8.15 11.94
CA THR A 297 11.90 8.74 10.60
C THR A 297 12.02 7.70 9.47
N GLY A 298 12.75 6.61 9.71
CA GLY A 298 12.85 5.48 8.79
C GLY A 298 11.64 4.54 8.80
N SER A 299 10.64 4.78 9.64
CA SER A 299 9.42 3.96 9.74
C SER A 299 8.24 4.62 9.06
N ALA A 300 7.31 3.80 8.57
CA ALA A 300 5.97 4.21 8.15
C ALA A 300 4.92 3.58 9.06
N ILE A 301 3.74 4.20 9.10
CA ILE A 301 2.51 3.61 9.60
C ILE A 301 1.65 3.25 8.40
N LEU A 302 1.33 1.97 8.23
CA LEU A 302 0.36 1.45 7.29
C LEU A 302 -0.99 1.43 8.02
N THR A 303 -1.99 2.13 7.48
CA THR A 303 -3.24 2.39 8.22
C THR A 303 -4.32 1.34 8.03
N GLY A 304 -4.03 0.26 7.33
CA GLY A 304 -4.99 -0.79 7.00
C GLY A 304 -5.66 -0.58 5.64
N THR A 305 -6.32 -1.63 5.16
CA THR A 305 -7.00 -1.68 3.87
C THR A 305 -8.51 -1.79 4.02
N GLY A 306 -9.26 -1.39 2.97
CA GLY A 306 -10.69 -1.64 2.84
C GLY A 306 -11.00 -3.07 2.40
N ASP A 307 -12.29 -3.39 2.27
CA ASP A 307 -12.80 -4.65 1.73
C ASP A 307 -12.47 -4.84 0.24
N GLY A 308 -12.71 -6.05 -0.27
CA GLY A 308 -12.44 -6.45 -1.64
C GLY A 308 -11.09 -7.15 -1.84
N VAL A 309 -10.46 -7.63 -0.77
CA VAL A 309 -9.30 -8.53 -0.84
C VAL A 309 -9.70 -9.90 -1.39
N ILE A 310 -8.73 -10.73 -1.79
CA ILE A 310 -9.03 -12.07 -2.33
C ILE A 310 -9.46 -13.02 -1.21
N PHE A 311 -8.79 -12.92 -0.05
CA PHE A 311 -9.06 -13.79 1.09
C PHE A 311 -10.42 -13.48 1.71
N GLN A 312 -11.25 -14.52 1.85
CA GLN A 312 -12.55 -14.45 2.51
C GLN A 312 -12.56 -15.35 3.73
N GLN A 313 -13.32 -14.98 4.74
CA GLN A 313 -13.55 -15.88 5.88
C GLN A 313 -14.14 -17.21 5.40
N PRO A 314 -13.56 -18.37 5.83
CA PRO A 314 -14.16 -19.67 5.53
C PRO A 314 -15.61 -19.76 6.04
N ASP A 315 -16.51 -20.29 5.23
CA ASP A 315 -17.89 -20.51 5.65
C ASP A 315 -18.03 -21.58 6.75
N ALA A 316 -19.16 -21.56 7.46
CA ALA A 316 -19.39 -22.48 8.58
C ALA A 316 -19.38 -23.95 8.16
N ALA A 317 -19.79 -24.28 6.94
CA ALA A 317 -19.80 -25.66 6.43
C ALA A 317 -18.38 -26.17 6.21
N LEU A 318 -17.51 -25.32 5.61
CA LEU A 318 -16.09 -25.62 5.43
C LEU A 318 -15.37 -25.74 6.78
N VAL A 319 -15.62 -24.82 7.72
CA VAL A 319 -15.08 -24.88 9.08
C VAL A 319 -15.51 -26.17 9.78
N GLY A 320 -16.80 -26.57 9.70
CA GLY A 320 -17.31 -27.82 10.26
C GLY A 320 -16.61 -29.05 9.68
N LYS A 321 -16.41 -29.09 8.36
CA LYS A 321 -15.69 -30.17 7.67
C LYS A 321 -14.22 -30.24 8.14
N LEU A 322 -13.55 -29.14 8.18
CA LEU A 322 -12.16 -29.06 8.63
C LEU A 322 -12.00 -29.48 10.10
N MET A 323 -12.94 -29.08 10.97
CA MET A 323 -12.95 -29.52 12.38
C MET A 323 -13.17 -31.01 12.54
N ALA A 324 -14.08 -31.61 11.76
CA ALA A 324 -14.26 -33.07 11.77
C ALA A 324 -12.99 -33.81 11.32
N GLU A 325 -12.27 -33.28 10.35
CA GLU A 325 -11.00 -33.81 9.85
C GLU A 325 -9.86 -33.68 10.88
N LYS A 326 -9.85 -32.59 11.69
CA LYS A 326 -8.89 -32.35 12.76
C LYS A 326 -8.80 -33.50 13.77
N TYR A 327 -9.95 -34.13 14.10
CA TYR A 327 -9.96 -35.28 15.00
C TYR A 327 -9.28 -36.50 14.41
N ARG A 328 -9.17 -36.62 13.09
CA ARG A 328 -8.54 -37.75 12.38
C ARG A 328 -7.06 -37.50 12.07
N SER A 329 -6.69 -36.28 11.70
CA SER A 329 -5.40 -36.01 11.06
C SER A 329 -4.55 -34.96 11.82
N GLY A 330 -5.09 -34.29 12.85
CA GLY A 330 -4.41 -33.22 13.59
C GLY A 330 -4.56 -31.84 12.96
N GLN A 331 -4.21 -30.79 13.73
CA GLN A 331 -4.46 -29.40 13.35
C GLN A 331 -3.66 -28.95 12.11
N LEU A 332 -2.40 -29.34 12.01
CA LEU A 332 -1.53 -28.95 10.88
C LEU A 332 -2.03 -29.52 9.55
N ALA A 333 -2.45 -30.79 9.54
CA ALA A 333 -2.97 -31.43 8.34
C ALA A 333 -4.27 -30.75 7.84
N VAL A 334 -5.10 -30.26 8.76
CA VAL A 334 -6.32 -29.50 8.42
C VAL A 334 -5.97 -28.17 7.79
N ILE A 335 -5.01 -27.43 8.33
CA ILE A 335 -4.53 -26.16 7.79
C ILE A 335 -3.94 -26.37 6.38
N ASP A 336 -3.10 -27.39 6.20
CA ASP A 336 -2.50 -27.68 4.90
C ASP A 336 -3.55 -28.13 3.88
N SER A 337 -4.57 -28.91 4.28
CA SER A 337 -5.70 -29.27 3.42
C SER A 337 -6.51 -28.03 2.99
N TYR A 338 -6.77 -27.10 3.91
CA TYR A 338 -7.43 -25.83 3.60
C TYR A 338 -6.62 -25.01 2.60
N VAL A 339 -5.33 -24.80 2.88
CA VAL A 339 -4.44 -24.02 2.01
C VAL A 339 -4.35 -24.65 0.61
N ALA A 340 -4.22 -25.98 0.52
CA ALA A 340 -4.19 -26.69 -0.75
C ALA A 340 -5.52 -26.52 -1.53
N GLY A 341 -6.64 -26.55 -0.85
CA GLY A 341 -7.97 -26.31 -1.43
C GLY A 341 -8.09 -24.87 -1.98
N GLU A 342 -7.65 -23.88 -1.22
CA GLU A 342 -7.66 -22.48 -1.64
C GLU A 342 -6.73 -22.21 -2.84
N ILE A 343 -5.53 -22.78 -2.84
CA ILE A 343 -4.61 -22.69 -3.98
C ILE A 343 -5.23 -23.29 -5.23
N ALA A 344 -5.91 -24.44 -5.10
CA ALA A 344 -6.57 -25.12 -6.22
C ALA A 344 -7.71 -24.30 -6.87
N ARG A 345 -8.27 -23.31 -6.17
CA ARG A 345 -9.26 -22.37 -6.73
C ARG A 345 -8.66 -21.42 -7.78
N GLY A 346 -7.33 -21.18 -7.75
CA GLY A 346 -6.65 -20.32 -8.71
C GLY A 346 -7.06 -18.84 -8.67
N ILE A 347 -7.60 -18.36 -7.53
CA ILE A 347 -8.13 -17.00 -7.39
C ILE A 347 -7.10 -15.98 -6.89
N TYR A 348 -6.05 -16.44 -6.20
CA TYR A 348 -4.97 -15.59 -5.70
C TYR A 348 -4.09 -15.09 -6.84
N LEU A 349 -3.34 -14.03 -6.60
CA LEU A 349 -2.46 -13.44 -7.60
C LEU A 349 -1.48 -14.47 -8.16
N GLN A 350 -1.38 -14.50 -9.49
CA GLN A 350 -0.51 -15.38 -10.26
C GLN A 350 0.50 -14.58 -11.08
N PRO A 351 1.66 -15.15 -11.44
CA PRO A 351 2.57 -14.53 -12.39
C PRO A 351 1.85 -14.09 -13.67
N GLY A 352 2.07 -12.84 -14.06
CA GLY A 352 1.43 -12.18 -15.20
C GLY A 352 0.29 -11.23 -14.80
N ASN A 353 -0.24 -11.29 -13.56
CA ASN A 353 -1.23 -10.31 -13.14
C ASN A 353 -0.59 -8.92 -12.95
N GLU A 354 -1.35 -7.89 -13.28
CA GLU A 354 -1.02 -6.48 -13.08
C GLU A 354 -1.88 -5.91 -11.95
N VAL A 355 -1.23 -5.46 -10.88
CA VAL A 355 -1.89 -4.81 -9.74
C VAL A 355 -1.62 -3.32 -9.80
N ARG A 356 -2.67 -2.51 -9.84
CA ARG A 356 -2.59 -1.05 -9.79
C ARG A 356 -3.32 -0.54 -8.56
N TYR A 357 -2.62 0.23 -7.74
CA TYR A 357 -3.22 1.01 -6.66
C TYR A 357 -3.35 2.47 -7.10
N THR A 358 -4.46 3.10 -6.77
CA THR A 358 -4.71 4.51 -7.09
C THR A 358 -5.32 5.25 -5.90
N SER A 359 -5.10 6.56 -5.87
CA SER A 359 -5.77 7.46 -4.93
C SER A 359 -6.09 8.78 -5.64
N ASN A 360 -7.10 9.47 -5.16
CA ASN A 360 -7.43 10.80 -5.67
C ASN A 360 -6.29 11.82 -5.53
N TYR A 361 -5.44 11.72 -4.47
CA TYR A 361 -4.38 12.70 -4.21
C TYR A 361 -2.98 12.11 -4.02
N LEU A 362 -2.83 10.79 -3.85
CA LEU A 362 -1.54 10.16 -3.57
C LEU A 362 -0.88 9.51 -4.79
N GLY A 363 -1.43 9.73 -5.99
CA GLY A 363 -0.92 9.17 -7.24
C GLY A 363 -1.27 7.69 -7.40
N ALA A 364 -0.38 6.95 -8.09
CA ALA A 364 -0.61 5.55 -8.42
C ALA A 364 0.65 4.69 -8.24
N ILE A 365 0.44 3.40 -7.99
CA ILE A 365 1.45 2.34 -7.96
C ILE A 365 1.07 1.29 -9.00
N HIS A 366 2.07 0.75 -9.70
CA HIS A 366 1.92 -0.37 -10.63
C HIS A 366 2.88 -1.48 -10.21
N THR A 367 2.34 -2.66 -9.95
CA THR A 367 3.12 -3.84 -9.56
C THR A 367 2.78 -5.00 -10.47
N THR A 368 3.79 -5.57 -11.12
CA THR A 368 3.66 -6.80 -11.92
C THR A 368 3.94 -8.01 -11.04
N VAL A 369 3.08 -9.02 -11.08
CA VAL A 369 3.34 -10.29 -10.43
C VAL A 369 4.25 -11.13 -11.32
N VAL A 370 5.39 -11.56 -10.78
CA VAL A 370 6.40 -12.34 -11.51
C VAL A 370 6.60 -13.73 -10.86
N PRO A 371 7.09 -14.73 -11.60
CA PRO A 371 7.43 -16.01 -11.00
C PRO A 371 8.52 -15.85 -9.93
N THR A 372 8.47 -16.64 -8.85
CA THR A 372 9.61 -16.78 -7.96
C THR A 372 10.81 -17.31 -8.78
N ALA A 373 11.93 -16.58 -8.74
CA ALA A 373 13.16 -17.11 -9.32
C ALA A 373 13.43 -18.49 -8.67
N HIS A 374 13.62 -19.51 -9.48
CA HIS A 374 14.05 -20.81 -8.97
C HIS A 374 15.38 -20.55 -8.27
N ALA A 375 15.42 -20.68 -6.93
CA ALA A 375 16.67 -20.84 -6.23
C ALA A 375 17.28 -22.13 -6.80
N GLY A 376 18.25 -21.97 -7.70
CA GLY A 376 19.01 -23.10 -8.22
C GLY A 376 19.51 -23.88 -7.01
N LYS A 377 19.21 -25.18 -6.99
CA LYS A 377 19.70 -26.16 -6.02
C LYS A 377 21.20 -26.25 -6.08
#